data_0e2f4e13382bf4342129b5d430c4733e
#
_entry.id   0e2f4e13382bf4342129b5d430c4733e
#
_cell.length_a   1.000
_cell.length_b   1.000
_cell.length_c   1.000
_cell.angle_alpha   90.00
_cell.angle_beta   90.00
_cell.angle_gamma   90.00
#
_symmetry.space_group_name_H-M   'P 1'
#
loop_
_entity.id
_entity.type
_entity.pdbx_description
1 polymer ?
#
loop_
_entity_poly.entity_id
_entity_poly.type
_entity_poly.pdbx_seq_one_letter_code
_entity_poly.pdbx_strand_id
1 'polypeptide(L)'
;MIDRAIVDDETGVIIGTGICQECDFNLVPEGTTAYVNTGEWRDDTHKLVDGEFVEIVQTDAEALAEMWLSVRTIRDGRLKSSDWTQVTDSPLTAEKRSEWQMYRQDLRDITENFAHIITLQDVTFPTAPS
;
A
#
# COMPACT_ATOMS: atom_id res chain seq x y z
N MET A 1 -33.17 -17.79 5.58
CA MET A 1 -31.84 -17.24 5.95
C MET A 1 -31.58 -15.97 5.19
N ILE A 2 -31.02 -15.00 5.86
CA ILE A 2 -30.72 -13.68 5.29
C ILE A 2 -29.21 -13.48 5.36
N ASP A 3 -28.61 -13.08 4.25
CA ASP A 3 -27.23 -12.59 4.26
C ASP A 3 -27.23 -11.15 4.76
N ARG A 4 -26.35 -10.84 5.71
CA ARG A 4 -26.23 -9.50 6.31
C ARG A 4 -24.83 -8.95 6.28
N ALA A 5 -24.73 -7.63 6.18
CA ALA A 5 -23.52 -6.87 6.48
C ALA A 5 -23.69 -6.16 7.82
N ILE A 6 -22.71 -6.27 8.69
CA ILE A 6 -22.67 -5.55 9.97
C ILE A 6 -21.78 -4.34 9.78
N VAL A 7 -22.32 -3.17 10.04
CA VAL A 7 -21.64 -1.89 9.78
C VAL A 7 -21.43 -1.16 11.10
N ASP A 8 -20.26 -0.63 11.30
CA ASP A 8 -19.94 0.28 12.40
C ASP A 8 -20.66 1.61 12.18
N ASP A 9 -21.47 2.04 13.14
CA ASP A 9 -22.36 3.22 13.02
C ASP A 9 -21.58 4.55 12.98
N GLU A 10 -20.37 4.57 13.53
CA GLU A 10 -19.55 5.79 13.57
C GLU A 10 -18.74 5.97 12.28
N THR A 11 -18.18 4.89 11.75
CA THR A 11 -17.25 4.93 10.61
C THR A 11 -17.86 4.54 9.27
N GLY A 12 -19.01 3.85 9.28
CA GLY A 12 -19.65 3.28 8.10
C GLY A 12 -18.91 2.06 7.53
N VAL A 13 -17.90 1.56 8.21
CA VAL A 13 -17.11 0.42 7.75
C VAL A 13 -17.87 -0.88 7.98
N ILE A 14 -17.86 -1.77 6.98
CA ILE A 14 -18.40 -3.12 7.13
C ILE A 14 -17.41 -3.94 7.97
N ILE A 15 -17.82 -4.35 9.16
CA ILE A 15 -16.99 -5.12 10.09
C ILE A 15 -17.24 -6.62 10.06
N GLY A 16 -18.27 -7.05 9.35
CA GLY A 16 -18.58 -8.47 9.19
C GLY A 16 -19.71 -8.68 8.19
N THR A 17 -19.68 -9.82 7.54
CA THR A 17 -20.74 -10.31 6.64
C THR A 17 -21.05 -11.76 6.99
N GLY A 18 -22.28 -12.20 6.77
CA GLY A 18 -22.63 -13.58 7.01
C GLY A 18 -24.12 -13.85 6.95
N ILE A 19 -24.44 -15.13 6.88
CA ILE A 19 -25.83 -15.62 6.82
C ILE A 19 -26.36 -15.82 8.24
N CYS A 20 -27.52 -15.28 8.52
CA CYS A 20 -28.22 -15.47 9.79
C CYS A 20 -29.69 -15.86 9.59
N GLN A 21 -30.33 -16.30 10.66
CA GLN A 21 -31.79 -16.47 10.68
C GLN A 21 -32.45 -15.09 10.82
N GLU A 22 -33.66 -14.98 10.31
CA GLU A 22 -34.41 -13.72 10.31
C GLU A 22 -34.60 -13.13 11.71
N CYS A 23 -34.73 -13.99 12.75
CA CYS A 23 -34.84 -13.57 14.14
C CYS A 23 -33.53 -13.02 14.75
N ASP A 24 -32.38 -13.40 14.17
CA ASP A 24 -31.05 -12.99 14.65
C ASP A 24 -30.48 -11.81 13.85
N PHE A 25 -31.24 -11.29 12.89
CA PHE A 25 -30.75 -10.24 11.96
C PHE A 25 -30.21 -9.01 12.70
N ASN A 26 -30.91 -8.55 13.73
CA ASN A 26 -30.54 -7.39 14.53
C ASN A 26 -29.70 -7.72 15.77
N LEU A 27 -29.32 -8.99 15.95
CA LEU A 27 -28.44 -9.39 17.03
C LEU A 27 -26.98 -9.08 16.65
N VAL A 28 -26.57 -7.85 16.87
CA VAL A 28 -25.26 -7.32 16.47
C VAL A 28 -24.61 -6.61 17.66
N PRO A 29 -23.28 -6.43 17.65
CA PRO A 29 -22.58 -5.69 18.70
C PRO A 29 -23.10 -4.27 18.88
N GLU A 30 -22.97 -3.72 20.09
CA GLU A 30 -23.31 -2.33 20.38
C GLU A 30 -22.50 -1.37 19.51
N GLY A 31 -23.15 -0.34 18.97
CA GLY A 31 -22.52 0.61 18.04
C GLY A 31 -22.45 0.11 16.59
N THR A 32 -23.20 -0.93 16.25
CA THR A 32 -23.26 -1.46 14.89
C THR A 32 -24.70 -1.67 14.43
N THR A 33 -24.90 -1.64 13.12
CA THR A 33 -26.22 -1.88 12.50
C THR A 33 -26.10 -2.97 11.44
N ALA A 34 -27.10 -3.84 11.37
CA ALA A 34 -27.19 -4.89 10.35
C ALA A 34 -27.96 -4.40 9.13
N TYR A 35 -27.43 -4.68 7.96
CA TYR A 35 -28.05 -4.42 6.64
C TYR A 35 -28.20 -5.69 5.86
N VAL A 36 -29.28 -5.81 5.06
CA VAL A 36 -29.45 -6.95 4.16
C VAL A 36 -28.37 -6.87 3.07
N ASN A 37 -27.53 -7.89 3.00
CA ASN A 37 -26.50 -7.99 1.98
C ASN A 37 -27.05 -8.75 0.77
N THR A 38 -26.98 -8.14 -0.39
CA THR A 38 -27.40 -8.73 -1.66
C THR A 38 -26.30 -9.61 -2.30
N GLY A 39 -25.24 -9.87 -1.56
CA GLY A 39 -24.14 -10.74 -1.99
C GLY A 39 -22.97 -10.04 -2.70
N GLU A 40 -23.07 -8.72 -2.86
CA GLU A 40 -22.05 -7.94 -3.58
C GLU A 40 -21.11 -7.17 -2.64
N TRP A 41 -21.49 -7.01 -1.38
CA TRP A 41 -20.72 -6.20 -0.43
C TRP A 41 -19.77 -7.04 0.42
N ARG A 42 -18.54 -6.57 0.51
CA ARG A 42 -17.51 -7.14 1.36
C ARG A 42 -16.96 -6.10 2.31
N ASP A 43 -16.52 -6.55 3.48
CA ASP A 43 -15.90 -5.74 4.52
C ASP A 43 -14.58 -5.09 4.07
N ASP A 44 -13.88 -5.69 3.09
CA ASP A 44 -12.63 -5.20 2.52
C ASP A 44 -12.81 -4.31 1.27
N THR A 45 -13.99 -4.28 0.66
CA THR A 45 -14.21 -3.59 -0.62
C THR A 45 -15.27 -2.49 -0.58
N HIS A 46 -16.16 -2.50 0.41
CA HIS A 46 -17.29 -1.57 0.50
C HIS A 46 -17.43 -0.97 1.89
N LYS A 47 -17.97 0.24 1.95
CA LYS A 47 -18.36 0.93 3.18
C LYS A 47 -19.71 1.61 3.01
N LEU A 48 -20.41 1.90 4.12
CA LEU A 48 -21.67 2.65 4.11
C LEU A 48 -21.37 4.16 4.16
N VAL A 49 -21.88 4.90 3.18
CA VAL A 49 -21.80 6.35 3.13
C VAL A 49 -23.19 6.91 2.82
N ASP A 50 -23.71 7.78 3.69
CA ASP A 50 -25.04 8.42 3.55
C ASP A 50 -26.20 7.43 3.28
N GLY A 51 -26.11 6.23 3.86
CA GLY A 51 -27.13 5.18 3.71
C GLY A 51 -26.96 4.30 2.48
N GLU A 52 -25.93 4.51 1.69
CA GLU A 52 -25.61 3.68 0.52
C GLU A 52 -24.24 2.97 0.70
N PHE A 53 -24.17 1.71 0.26
CA PHE A 53 -22.89 1.00 0.20
C PHE A 53 -22.13 1.41 -1.05
N VAL A 54 -20.93 1.97 -0.83
CA VAL A 54 -20.04 2.39 -1.90
C VAL A 54 -18.75 1.60 -1.86
N GLU A 55 -18.18 1.34 -3.04
CA GLU A 55 -16.87 0.71 -3.15
C GLU A 55 -15.80 1.62 -2.51
N ILE A 56 -14.89 1.02 -1.73
CA ILE A 56 -13.73 1.71 -1.18
C ILE A 56 -12.76 1.94 -2.32
N VAL A 57 -12.73 3.15 -2.85
CA VAL A 57 -11.75 3.55 -3.86
C VAL A 57 -10.59 4.22 -3.14
N GLN A 58 -9.39 3.68 -3.35
CA GLN A 58 -8.18 4.31 -2.86
C GLN A 58 -8.04 5.70 -3.52
N THR A 59 -7.80 6.73 -2.71
CA THR A 59 -7.58 8.06 -3.25
C THR A 59 -6.27 8.13 -4.02
N ASP A 60 -6.18 8.99 -5.03
CA ASP A 60 -4.94 9.20 -5.81
C ASP A 60 -3.75 9.55 -4.90
N ALA A 61 -4.00 10.29 -3.82
CA ALA A 61 -2.99 10.64 -2.84
C ALA A 61 -2.49 9.42 -2.04
N GLU A 62 -3.39 8.51 -1.66
CA GLU A 62 -3.03 7.27 -0.95
C GLU A 62 -2.27 6.31 -1.86
N ALA A 63 -2.73 6.13 -3.10
CA ALA A 63 -2.04 5.33 -4.11
C ALA A 63 -0.63 5.86 -4.39
N LEU A 64 -0.48 7.17 -4.49
CA LEU A 64 0.81 7.84 -4.67
C LEU A 64 1.73 7.64 -3.46
N ALA A 65 1.20 7.73 -2.24
CA ALA A 65 1.96 7.51 -1.00
C ALA A 65 2.48 6.06 -0.91
N GLU A 66 1.66 5.07 -1.25
CA GLU A 66 2.07 3.66 -1.29
C GLU A 66 3.12 3.40 -2.36
N MET A 67 2.96 4.01 -3.53
CA MET A 67 3.96 3.94 -4.59
C MET A 67 5.32 4.44 -4.10
N TRP A 68 5.38 5.61 -3.49
CA TRP A 68 6.62 6.17 -2.95
C TRP A 68 7.21 5.36 -1.80
N LEU A 69 6.37 4.72 -0.98
CA LEU A 69 6.83 3.78 0.05
C LEU A 69 7.53 2.58 -0.60
N SER A 70 6.96 2.03 -1.68
CA SER A 70 7.55 0.93 -2.44
C SER A 70 8.89 1.33 -3.07
N VAL A 71 8.97 2.51 -3.69
CA VAL A 71 10.21 3.05 -4.27
C VAL A 71 11.31 3.18 -3.21
N ARG A 72 10.99 3.74 -2.05
CA ARG A 72 11.94 3.88 -0.94
C ARG A 72 12.41 2.53 -0.41
N THR A 73 11.53 1.56 -0.29
CA THR A 73 11.85 0.20 0.16
C THR A 73 12.83 -0.48 -0.79
N ILE A 74 12.59 -0.40 -2.10
CA ILE A 74 13.48 -0.95 -3.13
C ILE A 74 14.85 -0.23 -3.10
N ARG A 75 14.85 1.10 -3.05
CA ARG A 75 16.05 1.93 -2.93
C ARG A 75 16.90 1.53 -1.73
N ASP A 76 16.28 1.46 -0.56
CA ASP A 76 16.97 1.16 0.70
C ASP A 76 17.56 -0.26 0.69
N GLY A 77 16.85 -1.23 0.11
CA GLY A 77 17.36 -2.57 -0.12
C GLY A 77 18.60 -2.58 -1.02
N ARG A 78 18.60 -1.81 -2.09
CA ARG A 78 19.75 -1.69 -3.01
C ARG A 78 20.92 -0.94 -2.36
N LEU A 79 20.68 0.10 -1.58
CA LEU A 79 21.70 0.79 -0.80
C LEU A 79 22.35 -0.17 0.21
N LYS A 80 21.55 -0.92 0.94
CA LYS A 80 22.03 -1.91 1.93
C LYS A 80 22.85 -3.00 1.28
N SER A 81 22.42 -3.56 0.17
CA SER A 81 23.14 -4.60 -0.56
C SER A 81 24.44 -4.14 -1.20
N SER A 82 24.64 -2.83 -1.35
CA SER A 82 25.86 -2.21 -1.91
C SER A 82 26.77 -1.56 -0.85
N ASP A 83 26.44 -1.62 0.44
CA ASP A 83 27.24 -0.98 1.50
C ASP A 83 28.66 -1.52 1.58
N TRP A 84 28.88 -2.79 1.27
CA TRP A 84 30.20 -3.43 1.25
C TRP A 84 31.16 -2.78 0.26
N THR A 85 30.66 -2.09 -0.77
CA THR A 85 31.48 -1.41 -1.79
C THR A 85 32.18 -0.18 -1.24
N GLN A 86 31.71 0.36 -0.13
CA GLN A 86 32.18 1.62 0.47
C GLN A 86 33.08 1.42 1.70
N VAL A 87 33.25 0.17 2.14
CA VAL A 87 34.15 -0.11 3.26
C VAL A 87 35.62 0.01 2.85
N THR A 88 36.48 0.35 3.80
CA THR A 88 37.90 0.67 3.53
C THR A 88 38.68 -0.53 2.95
N ASP A 89 38.32 -1.75 3.37
CA ASP A 89 38.95 -3.01 2.93
C ASP A 89 38.21 -3.72 1.80
N SER A 90 37.30 -3.01 1.12
CA SER A 90 36.62 -3.52 -0.06
C SER A 90 37.63 -3.91 -1.16
N PRO A 91 37.48 -5.08 -1.82
CA PRO A 91 38.42 -5.54 -2.85
C PRO A 91 38.30 -4.81 -4.17
N LEU A 92 37.52 -3.72 -4.23
CA LEU A 92 37.30 -2.96 -5.45
C LEU A 92 38.47 -2.03 -5.79
N THR A 93 38.70 -1.84 -7.10
CA THR A 93 39.59 -0.79 -7.58
C THR A 93 39.02 0.59 -7.29
N ALA A 94 39.85 1.63 -7.36
CA ALA A 94 39.41 3.01 -7.16
C ALA A 94 38.33 3.42 -8.17
N GLU A 95 38.46 3.00 -9.43
CA GLU A 95 37.49 3.24 -10.50
C GLU A 95 36.19 2.55 -10.20
N LYS A 96 36.18 1.28 -9.82
CA LYS A 96 34.97 0.54 -9.45
C LYS A 96 34.29 1.10 -8.23
N ARG A 97 35.04 1.52 -7.23
CA ARG A 97 34.49 2.19 -6.06
C ARG A 97 33.77 3.49 -6.44
N SER A 98 34.34 4.25 -7.36
CA SER A 98 33.73 5.47 -7.89
C SER A 98 32.42 5.20 -8.64
N GLU A 99 32.38 4.15 -9.48
CA GLU A 99 31.14 3.73 -10.18
C GLU A 99 30.05 3.35 -9.17
N TRP A 100 30.37 2.63 -8.12
CA TRP A 100 29.42 2.30 -7.04
C TRP A 100 28.96 3.53 -6.25
N GLN A 101 29.83 4.52 -6.06
CA GLN A 101 29.43 5.78 -5.40
C GLN A 101 28.42 6.54 -6.25
N MET A 102 28.60 6.62 -7.55
CA MET A 102 27.66 7.24 -8.48
C MET A 102 26.31 6.51 -8.46
N TYR A 103 26.31 5.18 -8.59
CA TYR A 103 25.11 4.37 -8.50
C TYR A 103 24.34 4.61 -7.19
N ARG A 104 25.04 4.66 -6.07
CA ARG A 104 24.43 4.92 -4.75
C ARG A 104 23.89 6.34 -4.63
N GLN A 105 24.54 7.31 -5.28
CA GLN A 105 24.04 8.69 -5.32
C GLN A 105 22.76 8.77 -6.16
N ASP A 106 22.74 8.14 -7.32
CA ASP A 106 21.53 8.07 -8.16
C ASP A 106 20.34 7.42 -7.42
N LEU A 107 20.61 6.41 -6.60
CA LEU A 107 19.60 5.80 -5.73
C LEU A 107 19.05 6.78 -4.67
N ARG A 108 19.91 7.60 -4.08
CA ARG A 108 19.47 8.60 -3.09
C ARG A 108 18.60 9.69 -3.72
N ASP A 109 18.94 10.09 -4.94
CA ASP A 109 18.30 11.18 -5.66
C ASP A 109 17.02 10.71 -6.41
N ILE A 110 16.68 9.41 -6.35
CA ILE A 110 15.57 8.85 -7.12
C ILE A 110 14.23 9.52 -6.82
N THR A 111 13.97 9.90 -5.58
CA THR A 111 12.73 10.57 -5.20
C THR A 111 12.65 12.01 -5.72
N GLU A 112 13.78 12.66 -5.92
CA GLU A 112 13.85 14.03 -6.49
C GLU A 112 13.77 13.98 -8.03
N ASN A 113 14.50 13.07 -8.65
CA ASN A 113 14.54 12.91 -10.11
C ASN A 113 13.18 12.51 -10.69
N PHE A 114 12.38 11.77 -9.93
CA PHE A 114 11.08 11.25 -10.36
C PHE A 114 9.89 11.86 -9.58
N ALA A 115 10.07 13.01 -8.94
CA ALA A 115 9.04 13.65 -8.11
C ALA A 115 7.71 13.94 -8.85
N HIS A 116 7.75 14.08 -10.18
CA HIS A 116 6.58 14.34 -11.04
C HIS A 116 5.83 13.08 -11.50
N ILE A 117 6.35 11.89 -11.19
CA ILE A 117 5.80 10.62 -11.66
C ILE A 117 4.73 10.12 -10.68
N ILE A 118 3.67 9.55 -11.22
CA ILE A 118 2.52 9.05 -10.47
C ILE A 118 2.37 7.52 -10.53
N THR A 119 3.20 6.82 -11.29
CA THR A 119 3.17 5.35 -11.39
C THR A 119 4.55 4.75 -11.13
N LEU A 120 4.57 3.60 -10.45
CA LEU A 120 5.82 2.89 -10.15
C LEU A 120 6.55 2.43 -11.42
N GLN A 121 5.82 2.15 -12.50
CA GLN A 121 6.39 1.67 -13.76
C GLN A 121 7.24 2.73 -14.48
N ASP A 122 6.98 4.00 -14.22
CA ASP A 122 7.72 5.12 -14.80
C ASP A 122 9.00 5.47 -14.02
N VAL A 123 9.16 4.89 -12.82
CA VAL A 123 10.37 5.07 -12.02
C VAL A 123 11.46 4.13 -12.52
N THR A 124 12.53 4.69 -13.07
CA THR A 124 13.69 3.93 -13.54
C THR A 124 14.76 3.87 -12.46
N PHE A 125 15.04 2.67 -11.96
CA PHE A 125 16.13 2.46 -11.02
C PHE A 125 17.47 2.39 -11.73
N PRO A 126 18.54 2.99 -11.16
CA PRO A 126 19.87 2.88 -11.73
C PRO A 126 20.34 1.42 -11.77
N THR A 127 21.19 1.11 -12.75
CA THR A 127 21.79 -0.22 -12.91
C THR A 127 23.06 -0.31 -12.09
N ALA A 128 23.17 -1.38 -11.29
CA ALA A 128 24.37 -1.63 -10.48
C ALA A 128 25.59 -1.87 -11.37
N PRO A 129 26.76 -1.31 -11.01
CA PRO A 129 28.02 -1.63 -11.67
C PRO A 129 28.36 -3.13 -11.61
N SER A 130 28.95 -3.64 -12.64
CA SER A 130 29.34 -5.05 -12.71
C SER A 130 30.75 -5.29 -12.24
#